data_506236ee1474975d921195ae3802b82e
#
_entry.id   506236ee1474975d921195ae3802b82e
#
_cell.length_a   1.000
_cell.length_b   1.000
_cell.length_c   1.000
_cell.angle_alpha   90.00
_cell.angle_beta   90.00
_cell.angle_gamma   90.00
#
_symmetry.space_group_name_H-M   'P 1'
#
loop_
_entity.id
_entity.type
_entity.pdbx_description
1 polymer ?
#
loop_
_entity_poly.entity_id
_entity_poly.type
_entity_poly.pdbx_seq_one_letter_code
_entity_poly.pdbx_strand_id
1 'polypeptide(L)'
;YKMITRERTKPVDAILGFVSDDGINWRRTGPDPLLTGRPFDSHNILLWDEASERYVIYMRGHSTSVGGTFGPTKNGHRSIRRSESSDFLNWSEPETVIESDDDDPPGLHFYTNSGLKYDRAANAFLMFPMILYPERVHPSAPIPGLSDIQIATSRDGVTWERRFREPYIRPGLDLRNWVDRNPIMGPGILKLAPGELSMYY
;
A
#
# COMPACT_ATOMS: atom_id res chain seq x y z
N TYR A 1 7.93 3.21 20.59
CA TYR A 1 7.00 3.05 19.47
C TYR A 1 7.21 4.15 18.44
N LYS A 2 6.93 3.86 17.15
CA LYS A 2 7.00 4.82 16.06
C LYS A 2 5.74 4.74 15.21
N MET A 3 5.29 5.89 14.75
CA MET A 3 4.08 6.03 13.94
C MET A 3 4.29 7.07 12.86
N ILE A 4 3.66 6.87 11.73
CA ILE A 4 3.55 7.87 10.69
C ILE A 4 2.09 8.26 10.50
N THR A 5 1.85 9.50 10.11
CA THR A 5 0.53 9.98 9.70
C THR A 5 0.65 10.89 8.51
N ARG A 6 -0.41 10.96 7.72
CA ARG A 6 -0.49 11.93 6.63
C ARG A 6 -1.07 13.24 7.13
N GLU A 7 -0.41 14.33 6.81
CA GLU A 7 -0.97 15.68 6.91
C GLU A 7 -1.36 16.20 5.53
N ARG A 8 -2.59 16.67 5.41
CA ARG A 8 -3.09 17.30 4.19
C ARG A 8 -3.49 18.74 4.47
N THR A 9 -2.49 19.60 4.56
CA THR A 9 -2.70 21.05 4.66
C THR A 9 -2.33 21.68 3.31
N LYS A 10 -3.33 22.09 2.54
CA LYS A 10 -3.09 22.68 1.22
C LYS A 10 -2.14 23.89 1.34
N PRO A 11 -1.10 24.01 0.48
CA PRO A 11 -0.82 23.17 -0.69
C PRO A 11 0.02 21.92 -0.40
N VAL A 12 0.35 21.62 0.84
CA VAL A 12 1.29 20.57 1.25
C VAL A 12 0.56 19.25 1.52
N ASP A 13 1.09 18.17 0.94
CA ASP A 13 0.78 16.80 1.30
C ASP A 13 2.07 16.20 1.89
N ALA A 14 2.01 15.69 3.09
CA ALA A 14 3.19 15.33 3.86
C ALA A 14 2.98 14.08 4.72
N ILE A 15 4.06 13.37 5.01
CA ILE A 15 4.13 12.34 6.02
C ILE A 15 4.84 12.91 7.25
N LEU A 16 4.17 12.85 8.39
CA LEU A 16 4.70 13.24 9.69
C LEU A 16 5.09 12.02 10.48
N GLY A 17 6.15 12.15 11.28
CA GLY A 17 6.63 11.12 12.21
C GLY A 17 6.26 11.43 13.65
N PHE A 18 5.92 10.38 14.38
CA PHE A 18 5.65 10.44 15.81
C PHE A 18 6.37 9.31 16.54
N VAL A 19 6.74 9.57 17.77
CA VAL A 19 7.35 8.59 18.68
C VAL A 19 6.61 8.57 20.00
N SER A 20 6.61 7.41 20.64
CA SER A 20 6.03 7.21 21.96
C SER A 20 6.83 6.19 22.75
N ASP A 21 6.95 6.39 24.06
CA ASP A 21 7.60 5.44 24.94
C ASP A 21 6.61 4.37 25.46
N ASP A 22 5.33 4.70 25.50
CA ASP A 22 4.26 3.86 26.07
C ASP A 22 3.19 3.39 25.03
N GLY A 23 3.23 3.91 23.79
CA GLY A 23 2.24 3.64 22.75
C GLY A 23 0.92 4.41 22.90
N ILE A 24 0.81 5.27 23.92
CA ILE A 24 -0.40 6.05 24.24
C ILE A 24 -0.12 7.54 24.06
N ASN A 25 0.95 8.03 24.66
CA ASN A 25 1.36 9.42 24.59
C ASN A 25 2.35 9.63 23.45
N TRP A 26 1.91 10.32 22.40
CA TRP A 26 2.68 10.51 21.18
C TRP A 26 3.21 11.94 21.08
N ARG A 27 4.47 12.07 20.68
CA ARG A 27 5.11 13.35 20.35
C ARG A 27 5.63 13.33 18.92
N ARG A 28 5.50 14.45 18.23
CA ARG A 28 6.06 14.62 16.89
C ARG A 28 7.58 14.55 16.94
N THR A 29 8.20 13.95 15.92
CA THR A 29 9.66 13.78 15.86
C THR A 29 10.43 15.07 15.64
N GLY A 30 9.79 16.08 15.04
CA GLY A 30 10.38 17.39 14.76
C GLY A 30 9.39 18.32 14.09
N PRO A 31 9.80 19.57 13.82
CA PRO A 31 8.94 20.55 13.14
C PRO A 31 8.72 20.19 11.67
N ASP A 32 9.70 19.56 11.03
CA ASP A 32 9.65 19.24 9.62
C ASP A 32 8.97 17.90 9.35
N PRO A 33 8.27 17.75 8.21
CA PRO A 33 7.76 16.48 7.75
C PRO A 33 8.90 15.50 7.40
N LEU A 34 8.61 14.20 7.52
CA LEU A 34 9.53 13.15 7.08
C LEU A 34 9.63 13.08 5.55
N LEU A 35 8.52 13.27 4.86
CA LEU A 35 8.42 13.26 3.40
C LEU A 35 7.39 14.29 2.95
N THR A 36 7.66 14.96 1.82
CA THR A 36 6.79 16.00 1.23
C THR A 36 6.69 15.87 -0.29
N GLY A 37 5.82 16.67 -0.89
CA GLY A 37 5.79 16.93 -2.33
C GLY A 37 5.13 15.84 -3.19
N ARG A 38 4.45 14.88 -2.57
CA ARG A 38 3.78 13.77 -3.27
C ARG A 38 2.35 13.61 -2.76
N PRO A 39 1.42 13.12 -3.59
CA PRO A 39 0.11 12.72 -3.10
C PRO A 39 0.23 11.40 -2.36
N PHE A 40 0.36 11.47 -1.05
CA PHE A 40 0.47 10.27 -0.20
C PHE A 40 -0.85 9.54 -0.02
N ASP A 41 -1.98 10.24 -0.11
CA ASP A 41 -3.33 9.73 0.07
C ASP A 41 -3.48 8.78 1.28
N SER A 42 -3.93 7.56 1.08
CA SER A 42 -4.16 6.61 2.16
C SER A 42 -3.28 5.38 2.05
N HIS A 43 -3.21 4.65 3.16
CA HIS A 43 -2.50 3.37 3.28
C HIS A 43 -0.99 3.50 3.13
N ASN A 44 -0.41 4.45 3.88
CA ASN A 44 1.02 4.52 4.07
C ASN A 44 1.41 3.55 5.17
N ILE A 45 2.19 2.53 4.84
CA ILE A 45 2.54 1.44 5.75
C ILE A 45 3.98 1.61 6.20
N LEU A 46 4.18 1.75 7.51
CA LEU A 46 5.49 1.78 8.15
C LEU A 46 5.81 0.38 8.70
N LEU A 47 7.00 -0.11 8.43
CA LEU A 47 7.54 -1.31 9.05
C LEU A 47 9.02 -1.11 9.44
N TRP A 48 9.50 -1.97 10.31
CA TRP A 48 10.92 -2.15 10.61
C TRP A 48 11.40 -3.44 9.95
N ASP A 49 12.49 -3.35 9.22
CA ASP A 49 13.16 -4.52 8.65
C ASP A 49 14.45 -4.80 9.44
N GLU A 50 14.41 -5.85 10.26
CA GLU A 50 15.54 -6.24 11.10
C GLU A 50 16.76 -6.68 10.28
N ALA A 51 16.55 -7.25 9.09
CA ALA A 51 17.64 -7.76 8.28
C ALA A 51 18.50 -6.64 7.69
N SER A 52 17.88 -5.55 7.29
CA SER A 52 18.57 -4.36 6.76
C SER A 52 18.81 -3.27 7.82
N GLU A 53 18.24 -3.43 9.01
CA GLU A 53 18.22 -2.40 10.06
C GLU A 53 17.67 -1.06 9.56
N ARG A 54 16.52 -1.13 8.84
CA ARG A 54 15.86 0.03 8.24
C ARG A 54 14.40 0.14 8.63
N TYR A 55 13.95 1.36 8.82
CA TYR A 55 12.53 1.71 8.70
C TYR A 55 12.19 1.78 7.23
N VAL A 56 11.07 1.21 6.85
CA VAL A 56 10.57 1.19 5.48
C VAL A 56 9.16 1.74 5.45
N ILE A 57 8.86 2.63 4.52
CA ILE A 57 7.51 3.09 4.23
C ILE A 57 7.12 2.62 2.82
N TYR A 58 6.01 1.90 2.71
CA TYR A 58 5.30 1.71 1.46
C TYR A 58 4.18 2.72 1.37
N MET A 59 4.09 3.43 0.24
CA MET A 59 3.16 4.52 0.04
C MET A 59 2.64 4.55 -1.39
N ARG A 60 1.58 5.34 -1.61
CA ARG A 60 1.10 5.59 -2.95
C ARG A 60 2.13 6.34 -3.80
N GLY A 61 2.28 5.88 -5.03
CA GLY A 61 2.97 6.57 -6.10
C GLY A 61 2.06 6.83 -7.29
N HIS A 62 2.61 7.51 -8.27
CA HIS A 62 2.03 7.67 -9.58
C HIS A 62 3.12 7.43 -10.62
N SER A 63 2.86 6.53 -11.54
CA SER A 63 3.75 6.24 -12.66
C SER A 63 3.24 6.96 -13.90
N THR A 64 4.17 7.55 -14.65
CA THR A 64 3.91 8.13 -15.97
C THR A 64 4.41 7.25 -17.10
N SER A 65 5.03 6.11 -16.78
CA SER A 65 5.91 5.36 -17.68
C SER A 65 5.29 4.10 -18.28
N VAL A 66 4.00 3.95 -18.32
CA VAL A 66 3.47 2.74 -18.94
C VAL A 66 2.86 3.03 -20.29
N GLY A 67 3.26 2.25 -21.29
CA GLY A 67 2.70 2.23 -22.63
C GLY A 67 1.24 1.74 -22.70
N GLY A 68 0.52 1.80 -21.60
CA GLY A 68 -0.91 1.56 -21.53
C GLY A 68 -1.69 2.86 -21.69
N THR A 69 -2.75 2.79 -22.49
CA THR A 69 -3.68 3.91 -22.67
C THR A 69 -4.31 4.27 -21.33
N PHE A 70 -3.82 5.33 -20.73
CA PHE A 70 -4.43 5.89 -19.55
C PHE A 70 -5.74 6.57 -19.87
N GLY A 71 -6.78 6.26 -19.14
CA GLY A 71 -7.84 7.22 -18.97
C GLY A 71 -7.29 8.56 -18.44
N PRO A 72 -8.02 9.68 -18.58
CA PRO A 72 -7.51 11.04 -18.42
C PRO A 72 -7.27 11.43 -16.95
N THR A 73 -6.46 10.68 -16.22
CA THR A 73 -5.95 11.16 -14.94
C THR A 73 -4.69 11.97 -15.22
N LYS A 74 -4.74 13.24 -14.93
CA LYS A 74 -3.60 14.18 -15.07
C LYS A 74 -2.33 13.72 -14.32
N ASN A 75 -2.38 12.65 -13.58
CA ASN A 75 -1.36 12.20 -12.65
C ASN A 75 -0.82 10.78 -12.92
N GLY A 76 -1.11 10.18 -14.07
CA GLY A 76 -0.64 8.82 -14.37
C GLY A 76 -1.36 7.72 -13.57
N HIS A 77 -0.90 6.47 -13.69
CA HIS A 77 -1.41 5.33 -12.92
C HIS A 77 -0.93 5.37 -11.50
N ARG A 78 -1.77 4.93 -10.57
CA ARG A 78 -1.34 4.71 -9.19
C ARG A 78 -0.41 3.52 -9.15
N SER A 79 0.73 3.73 -8.51
CA SER A 79 1.78 2.75 -8.26
C SER A 79 2.05 2.65 -6.75
N ILE A 80 2.91 1.76 -6.35
CA ILE A 80 3.41 1.65 -4.99
C ILE A 80 4.86 2.08 -4.98
N ARG A 81 5.20 2.98 -4.07
CA ARG A 81 6.56 3.46 -3.82
C ARG A 81 7.06 3.01 -2.47
N ARG A 82 8.37 2.94 -2.37
CA ARG A 82 9.11 2.62 -1.15
C ARG A 82 10.13 3.72 -0.84
N SER A 83 10.25 4.04 0.42
CA SER A 83 11.34 4.86 0.98
C SER A 83 11.86 4.19 2.23
N GLU A 84 13.12 4.43 2.58
CA GLU A 84 13.75 3.84 3.76
C GLU A 84 14.54 4.86 4.56
N SER A 85 14.76 4.53 5.84
CA SER A 85 15.52 5.35 6.78
C SER A 85 16.24 4.49 7.81
N SER A 86 17.47 4.86 8.18
CA SER A 86 18.20 4.22 9.27
C SER A 86 17.87 4.81 10.65
N ASP A 87 17.39 6.04 10.71
CA ASP A 87 17.18 6.80 11.94
C ASP A 87 15.73 7.23 12.19
N PHE A 88 14.83 6.93 11.24
CA PHE A 88 13.43 7.38 11.24
C PHE A 88 13.23 8.86 10.93
N LEU A 89 14.28 9.63 10.80
CA LEU A 89 14.20 11.09 10.55
C LEU A 89 14.56 11.45 9.10
N ASN A 90 15.62 10.83 8.59
CA ASN A 90 16.13 11.06 7.25
C ASN A 90 15.72 9.91 6.34
N TRP A 91 14.92 10.22 5.33
CA TRP A 91 14.33 9.23 4.41
C TRP A 91 14.91 9.36 3.01
N SER A 92 15.10 8.23 2.34
CA SER A 92 15.50 8.22 0.94
C SER A 92 14.39 8.80 0.05
N GLU A 93 14.75 9.25 -1.16
CA GLU A 93 13.75 9.57 -2.18
C GLU A 93 12.89 8.33 -2.47
N PRO A 94 11.56 8.48 -2.52
CA PRO A 94 10.67 7.35 -2.79
C PRO A 94 10.83 6.78 -4.21
N GLU A 95 11.12 5.50 -4.32
CA GLU A 95 11.26 4.76 -5.57
C GLU A 95 10.03 3.87 -5.84
N THR A 96 9.65 3.73 -7.11
CA THR A 96 8.54 2.84 -7.50
C THR A 96 9.00 1.39 -7.37
N VAL A 97 8.23 0.59 -6.64
CA VAL A 97 8.50 -0.85 -6.43
C VAL A 97 7.44 -1.76 -7.05
N ILE A 98 6.22 -1.27 -7.25
CA ILE A 98 5.18 -1.97 -8.01
C ILE A 98 4.41 -0.95 -8.86
N GLU A 99 4.27 -1.26 -10.14
CA GLU A 99 3.40 -0.57 -11.08
C GLU A 99 2.76 -1.57 -12.04
N SER A 100 1.78 -1.14 -12.81
CA SER A 100 1.18 -1.98 -13.86
C SER A 100 2.19 -2.23 -14.99
N ASP A 101 2.12 -3.42 -15.56
CA ASP A 101 2.95 -3.88 -16.66
C ASP A 101 2.09 -4.43 -17.81
N ASP A 102 2.74 -4.96 -18.85
CA ASP A 102 2.08 -5.43 -20.09
C ASP A 102 1.18 -6.65 -19.87
N ASP A 103 1.34 -7.38 -18.77
CA ASP A 103 0.48 -8.51 -18.40
C ASP A 103 -0.78 -8.07 -17.64
N ASP A 104 -0.88 -6.82 -17.28
CA ASP A 104 -2.04 -6.26 -16.58
C ASP A 104 -3.12 -5.76 -17.55
N PRO A 105 -4.39 -5.81 -17.17
CA PRO A 105 -5.44 -5.12 -17.91
C PRO A 105 -5.14 -3.62 -18.05
N PRO A 106 -5.43 -3.02 -19.22
CA PRO A 106 -5.24 -1.59 -19.43
C PRO A 106 -5.96 -0.75 -18.37
N GLY A 107 -5.30 0.31 -17.91
CA GLY A 107 -5.89 1.24 -16.96
C GLY A 107 -5.92 0.77 -15.50
N LEU A 108 -5.30 -0.35 -15.16
CA LEU A 108 -5.19 -0.86 -13.79
C LEU A 108 -4.42 0.11 -12.88
N HIS A 109 -4.91 0.28 -11.64
CA HIS A 109 -4.23 1.09 -10.62
C HIS A 109 -3.93 0.28 -9.37
N PHE A 110 -2.74 0.42 -8.80
CA PHE A 110 -2.40 -0.02 -7.44
C PHE A 110 -2.89 1.03 -6.43
N TYR A 111 -4.05 0.80 -5.83
CA TYR A 111 -4.72 1.81 -5.02
C TYR A 111 -4.22 1.87 -3.58
N THR A 112 -4.00 0.72 -2.95
CA THR A 112 -3.36 0.57 -1.64
C THR A 112 -2.32 -0.53 -1.69
N ASN A 113 -1.55 -0.73 -0.61
CA ASN A 113 -0.47 -1.71 -0.63
C ASN A 113 -0.59 -2.81 0.45
N SER A 114 -0.88 -2.48 1.71
CA SER A 114 -0.86 -3.42 2.84
C SER A 114 0.39 -4.29 2.89
N GLY A 115 1.56 -3.67 2.67
CA GLY A 115 2.85 -4.35 2.74
C GLY A 115 3.20 -4.76 4.18
N LEU A 116 3.79 -5.95 4.34
CA LEU A 116 4.26 -6.43 5.63
C LEU A 116 5.48 -7.34 5.47
N LYS A 117 6.25 -7.46 6.54
CA LYS A 117 7.26 -8.52 6.66
C LYS A 117 6.62 -9.73 7.31
N TYR A 118 6.78 -10.89 6.67
CA TYR A 118 6.20 -12.15 7.16
C TYR A 118 7.15 -12.81 8.14
N ASP A 119 6.77 -12.87 9.39
CA ASP A 119 7.65 -13.26 10.50
C ASP A 119 7.90 -14.77 10.63
N ARG A 120 7.18 -15.62 9.87
CA ARG A 120 7.38 -17.08 9.87
C ARG A 120 8.38 -17.58 8.84
N ALA A 121 8.92 -16.69 8.02
CA ALA A 121 9.95 -17.04 7.03
C ALA A 121 10.99 -15.93 6.95
N ALA A 122 12.25 -16.31 7.00
CA ALA A 122 13.34 -15.37 6.81
C ALA A 122 13.26 -14.72 5.42
N ASN A 123 13.49 -13.40 5.38
CA ASN A 123 13.48 -12.63 4.13
C ASN A 123 12.23 -12.87 3.28
N ALA A 124 11.06 -12.81 3.90
CA ALA A 124 9.79 -12.91 3.22
C ALA A 124 8.93 -11.69 3.51
N PHE A 125 8.54 -11.02 2.44
CA PHE A 125 7.61 -9.90 2.48
C PHE A 125 6.37 -10.27 1.68
N LEU A 126 5.23 -9.88 2.18
CA LEU A 126 3.94 -10.01 1.53
C LEU A 126 3.34 -8.62 1.32
N MET A 127 2.61 -8.47 0.27
CA MET A 127 1.83 -7.27 0.01
C MET A 127 0.46 -7.67 -0.54
N PHE A 128 -0.58 -7.00 -0.06
CA PHE A 128 -1.96 -7.22 -0.48
C PHE A 128 -2.51 -5.95 -1.13
N PRO A 129 -2.06 -5.62 -2.34
CA PRO A 129 -2.49 -4.41 -3.00
C PRO A 129 -3.97 -4.50 -3.40
N MET A 130 -4.71 -3.43 -3.13
CA MET A 130 -6.00 -3.20 -3.74
C MET A 130 -5.78 -2.76 -5.17
N ILE A 131 -6.30 -3.54 -6.09
CA ILE A 131 -6.24 -3.26 -7.53
C ILE A 131 -7.55 -2.61 -7.95
N LEU A 132 -7.48 -1.40 -8.44
CA LEU A 132 -8.64 -0.67 -8.96
C LEU A 132 -8.68 -0.78 -10.49
N TYR A 133 -9.83 -1.19 -10.99
CA TYR A 133 -10.17 -1.24 -12.42
C TYR A 133 -11.19 -0.12 -12.73
N PRO A 134 -10.77 1.04 -13.19
CA PRO A 134 -11.64 2.20 -13.33
C PRO A 134 -12.85 1.97 -14.24
N GLU A 135 -12.67 1.14 -15.26
CA GLU A 135 -13.70 0.89 -16.27
C GLU A 135 -14.64 -0.29 -15.92
N ARG A 136 -14.30 -1.09 -14.91
CA ARG A 136 -15.14 -2.22 -14.51
C ARG A 136 -16.34 -1.77 -13.71
N VAL A 137 -17.49 -2.37 -14.02
CA VAL A 137 -18.78 -2.08 -13.39
C VAL A 137 -19.26 -3.33 -12.66
N HIS A 138 -19.75 -3.18 -11.46
CA HIS A 138 -20.38 -4.27 -10.72
C HIS A 138 -21.74 -4.62 -11.37
N PRO A 139 -22.09 -5.91 -11.55
CA PRO A 139 -23.34 -6.31 -12.19
C PRO A 139 -24.61 -5.73 -11.55
N SER A 140 -24.57 -5.54 -10.22
CA SER A 140 -25.72 -5.04 -9.44
C SER A 140 -25.67 -3.54 -9.15
N ALA A 141 -24.61 -2.83 -9.59
CA ALA A 141 -24.45 -1.40 -9.35
C ALA A 141 -23.74 -0.75 -10.54
N PRO A 142 -24.45 0.03 -11.36
CA PRO A 142 -23.89 0.59 -12.60
C PRO A 142 -22.94 1.77 -12.34
N ILE A 143 -22.06 1.63 -11.35
CA ILE A 143 -21.07 2.64 -10.99
C ILE A 143 -19.70 2.06 -11.31
N PRO A 144 -18.88 2.72 -12.17
CA PRO A 144 -17.55 2.24 -12.52
C PRO A 144 -16.58 2.34 -11.34
N GLY A 145 -15.47 1.62 -11.44
CA GLY A 145 -14.43 1.60 -10.42
C GLY A 145 -14.58 0.43 -9.45
N LEU A 146 -14.52 -0.78 -9.96
CA LEU A 146 -14.47 -2.01 -9.17
C LEU A 146 -13.04 -2.32 -8.77
N SER A 147 -12.84 -2.86 -7.58
CA SER A 147 -11.52 -3.32 -7.15
C SER A 147 -11.55 -4.72 -6.55
N ASP A 148 -10.39 -5.34 -6.53
CA ASP A 148 -10.10 -6.57 -5.82
C ASP A 148 -8.76 -6.46 -5.07
N ILE A 149 -8.39 -7.49 -4.32
CA ILE A 149 -7.11 -7.56 -3.64
C ILE A 149 -6.30 -8.69 -4.28
N GLN A 150 -5.10 -8.39 -4.74
CA GLN A 150 -4.12 -9.38 -5.19
C GLN A 150 -3.10 -9.67 -4.10
N ILE A 151 -2.19 -10.61 -4.36
CA ILE A 151 -1.03 -10.90 -3.52
C ILE A 151 0.25 -10.67 -4.33
N ALA A 152 1.20 -10.00 -3.71
CA ALA A 152 2.57 -9.90 -4.19
C ALA A 152 3.53 -10.39 -3.13
N THR A 153 4.67 -10.96 -3.55
CA THR A 153 5.69 -11.50 -2.67
C THR A 153 7.06 -10.92 -2.99
N SER A 154 7.91 -10.81 -1.98
CA SER A 154 9.28 -10.33 -2.16
C SER A 154 10.23 -11.00 -1.17
N ARG A 155 11.53 -11.06 -1.52
CA ARG A 155 12.61 -11.54 -0.65
C ARG A 155 13.42 -10.40 -0.01
N ASP A 156 13.34 -9.21 -0.58
CA ASP A 156 14.12 -8.03 -0.19
C ASP A 156 13.26 -6.81 0.14
N GLY A 157 11.94 -6.89 -0.07
CA GLY A 157 11.02 -5.78 0.11
C GLY A 157 11.14 -4.68 -0.96
N VAL A 158 11.93 -4.89 -2.00
CA VAL A 158 12.18 -3.98 -3.13
C VAL A 158 11.70 -4.58 -4.45
N THR A 159 12.15 -5.79 -4.74
CA THR A 159 11.75 -6.54 -5.93
C THR A 159 10.52 -7.39 -5.61
N TRP A 160 9.43 -7.11 -6.29
CA TRP A 160 8.15 -7.76 -6.02
C TRP A 160 7.70 -8.65 -7.16
N GLU A 161 7.31 -9.87 -6.84
CA GLU A 161 6.73 -10.83 -7.76
C GLU A 161 5.21 -10.85 -7.62
N ARG A 162 4.52 -10.72 -8.75
CA ARG A 162 3.06 -10.85 -8.89
C ARG A 162 2.74 -12.03 -9.79
N ARG A 163 3.23 -13.20 -9.43
CA ARG A 163 3.08 -14.42 -10.23
C ARG A 163 1.62 -14.85 -10.40
N PHE A 164 0.81 -14.62 -9.36
CA PHE A 164 -0.62 -14.88 -9.37
C PHE A 164 -1.36 -13.55 -9.46
N ARG A 165 -1.95 -13.26 -10.62
CA ARG A 165 -2.67 -12.01 -10.89
C ARG A 165 -4.17 -12.14 -10.69
N GLU A 166 -4.64 -13.32 -10.27
CA GLU A 166 -6.01 -13.52 -9.86
C GLU A 166 -6.28 -12.81 -8.53
N PRO A 167 -7.52 -12.36 -8.31
CA PRO A 167 -7.92 -11.82 -7.03
C PRO A 167 -7.75 -12.83 -5.89
N TYR A 168 -6.99 -12.44 -4.87
CA TYR A 168 -6.93 -13.13 -3.59
C TYR A 168 -8.24 -12.93 -2.81
N ILE A 169 -8.74 -11.70 -2.80
CA ILE A 169 -10.07 -11.36 -2.31
C ILE A 169 -10.77 -10.53 -3.38
N ARG A 170 -11.98 -10.93 -3.73
CA ARG A 170 -12.82 -10.22 -4.70
C ARG A 170 -14.14 -9.79 -4.06
N PRO A 171 -14.78 -8.71 -4.56
CA PRO A 171 -16.11 -8.34 -4.11
C PRO A 171 -17.11 -9.44 -4.42
N GLY A 172 -18.13 -9.56 -3.57
CA GLY A 172 -19.25 -10.44 -3.82
C GLY A 172 -20.13 -9.93 -4.97
N LEU A 173 -20.91 -10.83 -5.56
CA LEU A 173 -21.88 -10.47 -6.62
C LEU A 173 -23.21 -9.95 -6.08
N ASP A 174 -23.44 -10.11 -4.79
CA ASP A 174 -24.68 -9.70 -4.11
C ASP A 174 -24.43 -8.42 -3.30
N LEU A 175 -25.20 -7.38 -3.56
CA LEU A 175 -25.12 -6.10 -2.84
C LEU A 175 -25.39 -6.22 -1.32
N ARG A 176 -25.97 -7.33 -0.88
CA ARG A 176 -26.14 -7.63 0.56
C ARG A 176 -24.86 -8.09 1.23
N ASN A 177 -23.84 -8.46 0.46
CA ASN A 177 -22.52 -8.73 1.01
C ASN A 177 -21.91 -7.44 1.53
N TRP A 178 -21.28 -7.49 2.67
CA TRP A 178 -20.60 -6.32 3.25
C TRP A 178 -19.42 -5.83 2.40
N VAL A 179 -18.89 -6.67 1.50
CA VAL A 179 -17.89 -6.31 0.49
C VAL A 179 -18.52 -6.42 -0.89
N ASP A 180 -19.10 -5.32 -1.36
CA ASP A 180 -19.78 -5.28 -2.64
C ASP A 180 -18.92 -4.72 -3.79
N ARG A 181 -17.93 -3.86 -3.52
CA ARG A 181 -17.17 -3.17 -4.57
C ARG A 181 -15.67 -3.05 -4.34
N ASN A 182 -15.26 -2.54 -3.19
CA ASN A 182 -13.92 -2.03 -2.95
C ASN A 182 -13.31 -2.63 -1.67
N PRO A 183 -12.92 -3.91 -1.66
CA PRO A 183 -12.23 -4.50 -0.54
C PRO A 183 -10.86 -3.84 -0.34
N ILE A 184 -10.53 -3.53 0.89
CA ILE A 184 -9.21 -3.01 1.27
C ILE A 184 -8.67 -3.88 2.39
N MET A 185 -7.49 -4.46 2.18
CA MET A 185 -6.82 -5.23 3.23
C MET A 185 -6.31 -4.30 4.32
N GLY A 186 -6.63 -4.61 5.57
CA GLY A 186 -6.00 -4.00 6.74
C GLY A 186 -4.50 -4.35 6.82
N PRO A 187 -3.68 -3.52 7.45
CA PRO A 187 -2.26 -3.83 7.61
C PRO A 187 -2.04 -4.96 8.62
N GLY A 188 -1.11 -5.86 8.27
CA GLY A 188 -0.64 -6.91 9.18
C GLY A 188 -1.41 -8.22 9.13
N ILE A 189 -0.78 -9.23 9.72
CA ILE A 189 -1.34 -10.57 9.94
C ILE A 189 -1.27 -10.85 11.43
N LEU A 190 -2.41 -11.17 12.03
CA LEU A 190 -2.50 -11.49 13.45
C LEU A 190 -2.37 -12.99 13.68
N LYS A 191 -1.56 -13.36 14.64
CA LYS A 191 -1.48 -14.74 15.15
C LYS A 191 -2.47 -14.91 16.29
N LEU A 192 -3.50 -15.70 16.10
CA LEU A 192 -4.52 -15.92 17.12
C LEU A 192 -4.21 -17.18 17.93
N ALA A 193 -3.73 -18.26 17.29
CA ALA A 193 -3.36 -19.51 17.92
C ALA A 193 -2.25 -20.22 17.12
N PRO A 194 -1.64 -21.29 17.61
CA PRO A 194 -0.75 -22.13 16.84
C PRO A 194 -1.44 -22.62 15.56
N GLY A 195 -0.87 -22.29 14.39
CA GLY A 195 -1.44 -22.65 13.09
C GLY A 195 -2.56 -21.75 12.57
N GLU A 196 -2.98 -20.75 13.34
CA GLU A 196 -4.07 -19.83 12.97
C GLU A 196 -3.56 -18.41 12.73
N LEU A 197 -3.89 -17.89 11.57
CA LEU A 197 -3.60 -16.50 11.15
C LEU A 197 -4.90 -15.81 10.79
N SER A 198 -5.03 -14.54 11.19
CA SER A 198 -6.16 -13.69 10.81
C SER A 198 -5.69 -12.45 10.07
N MET A 199 -6.42 -12.11 9.03
CA MET A 199 -6.30 -10.87 8.28
C MET A 199 -7.66 -10.20 8.22
N TYR A 200 -7.67 -8.87 8.22
CA TYR A 200 -8.88 -8.07 8.15
C TYR A 200 -8.96 -7.32 6.83
N TYR A 201 -10.14 -7.25 6.24
CA TYR A 201 -10.40 -6.51 4.99
C TYR A 201 -11.80 -5.89 4.99
#